data_9c739c07ac90c20b09a7341650dda557
#
_entry.id   9c739c07ac90c20b09a7341650dda557
#
_cell.length_a   1.000
_cell.length_b   1.000
_cell.length_c   1.000
_cell.angle_alpha   90.00
_cell.angle_beta   90.00
_cell.angle_gamma   90.00
#
_symmetry.space_group_name_H-M   'P 1'
#
loop_
_entity.id
_entity.type
_entity.pdbx_description
1 polymer ?
#
loop_
_entity_poly.entity_id
_entity_poly.type
_entity_poly.pdbx_seq_one_letter_code
_entity_poly.pdbx_strand_id
1 'polypeptide(L)'
;MRRLIIILVIFCCYFFNSILAQADSVDISATLEKLFTRLRGNFPYEKKIEINDSIRSIIDSYSTSDTVFNHRFTNIRFLGQITSPDSLVKIITWNLFINDGESSYFCNIIKRENISSGSSLFRLKGKYSTNSINKETIYSLSDWYGALYYDLRPFTFNGSVRYALLGIDYGNSFITRKVIDVLGFEGKEGIVFGLKCFTDGKTTSSRIVFEYSSTAVMSLRFEADDLIIFDHLSPFSPDLKDNHQFYGPDFSFDSYKFEKGLWRLKSDIDIKNR
;
A
#
# COMPACT_ATOMS: atom_id res chain seq x y z
N MET A 1 36.03 -23.67 -33.40
CA MET A 1 34.99 -24.60 -32.86
C MET A 1 34.86 -24.61 -31.35
N ARG A 2 35.91 -24.82 -30.54
CA ARG A 2 35.78 -24.85 -29.06
C ARG A 2 35.16 -23.59 -28.43
N ARG A 3 35.49 -22.36 -28.89
CA ARG A 3 34.93 -21.11 -28.37
C ARG A 3 33.43 -20.92 -28.70
N LEU A 4 32.98 -21.41 -29.85
CA LEU A 4 31.58 -21.35 -30.26
C LEU A 4 30.68 -22.28 -29.41
N ILE A 5 31.22 -23.47 -29.08
CA ILE A 5 30.51 -24.45 -28.23
C ILE A 5 30.34 -23.92 -26.79
N ILE A 6 31.37 -23.23 -26.24
CA ILE A 6 31.30 -22.65 -24.88
C ILE A 6 30.23 -21.53 -24.83
N ILE A 7 30.16 -20.68 -25.86
CA ILE A 7 29.13 -19.61 -25.93
C ILE A 7 27.73 -20.22 -26.04
N LEU A 8 27.56 -21.28 -26.83
CA LEU A 8 26.27 -21.96 -26.98
C LEU A 8 25.81 -22.64 -25.68
N VAL A 9 26.73 -23.26 -24.93
CA VAL A 9 26.43 -23.89 -23.62
C VAL A 9 26.07 -22.85 -22.60
N ILE A 10 26.75 -21.70 -22.51
CA ILE A 10 26.43 -20.60 -21.62
C ILE A 10 25.06 -20.03 -21.97
N PHE A 11 24.75 -19.84 -23.25
CA PHE A 11 23.46 -19.34 -23.71
C PHE A 11 22.31 -20.31 -23.39
N CYS A 12 22.51 -21.62 -23.59
CA CYS A 12 21.54 -22.65 -23.16
C CYS A 12 21.34 -22.68 -21.65
N CYS A 13 22.37 -22.55 -20.83
CA CYS A 13 22.24 -22.52 -19.38
C CYS A 13 21.45 -21.29 -18.88
N TYR A 14 21.64 -20.13 -19.51
CA TYR A 14 20.83 -18.93 -19.19
C TYR A 14 19.37 -19.09 -19.58
N PHE A 15 19.07 -19.68 -20.75
CA PHE A 15 17.70 -19.96 -21.19
C PHE A 15 17.00 -20.99 -20.30
N PHE A 16 17.67 -22.06 -19.92
CA PHE A 16 17.11 -23.08 -19.03
C PHE A 16 16.81 -22.55 -17.63
N ASN A 17 17.70 -21.75 -17.05
CA ASN A 17 17.47 -21.14 -15.75
C ASN A 17 16.31 -20.12 -15.77
N SER A 18 16.13 -19.36 -16.85
CA SER A 18 14.99 -18.43 -16.97
C SER A 18 13.65 -19.17 -17.15
N ILE A 19 13.62 -20.29 -17.85
CA ILE A 19 12.41 -21.10 -18.04
C ILE A 19 12.03 -21.78 -16.73
N LEU A 20 12.97 -22.33 -15.96
CA LEU A 20 12.70 -22.93 -14.65
C LEU A 20 12.21 -21.88 -13.64
N ALA A 21 12.85 -20.72 -13.55
CA ALA A 21 12.42 -19.64 -12.68
C ALA A 21 11.02 -19.11 -13.04
N GLN A 22 10.66 -19.10 -14.31
CA GLN A 22 9.33 -18.70 -14.77
C GLN A 22 8.27 -19.76 -14.45
N ALA A 23 8.60 -21.04 -14.56
CA ALA A 23 7.70 -22.15 -14.22
C ALA A 23 7.40 -22.15 -12.72
N ASP A 24 8.40 -21.97 -11.84
CA ASP A 24 8.25 -21.88 -10.39
C ASP A 24 7.40 -20.67 -10.00
N SER A 25 7.57 -19.52 -10.64
CA SER A 25 6.82 -18.30 -10.34
C SER A 25 5.33 -18.41 -10.73
N VAL A 26 5.01 -19.13 -11.79
CA VAL A 26 3.62 -19.39 -12.21
C VAL A 26 2.92 -20.30 -11.19
N ASP A 27 3.60 -21.32 -10.68
CA ASP A 27 3.06 -22.22 -9.68
C ASP A 27 2.80 -21.49 -8.33
N ILE A 28 3.72 -20.64 -7.89
CA ILE A 28 3.56 -19.82 -6.68
C ILE A 28 2.38 -18.85 -6.83
N SER A 29 2.22 -18.18 -7.98
CA SER A 29 1.09 -17.28 -8.24
C SER A 29 -0.25 -18.02 -8.19
N ALA A 30 -0.35 -19.22 -8.82
CA ALA A 30 -1.55 -20.03 -8.79
C ALA A 30 -1.88 -20.55 -7.36
N THR A 31 -0.84 -20.89 -6.60
CA THR A 31 -0.99 -21.30 -5.19
C THR A 31 -1.52 -20.16 -4.33
N LEU A 32 -0.95 -18.95 -4.46
CA LEU A 32 -1.43 -17.77 -3.75
C LEU A 32 -2.87 -17.41 -4.12
N GLU A 33 -3.24 -17.45 -5.40
CA GLU A 33 -4.60 -17.18 -5.84
C GLU A 33 -5.61 -18.14 -5.19
N LYS A 34 -5.30 -19.44 -5.16
CA LYS A 34 -6.12 -20.45 -4.46
C LYS A 34 -6.23 -20.16 -2.97
N LEU A 35 -5.13 -19.81 -2.31
CA LEU A 35 -5.13 -19.48 -0.88
C LEU A 35 -5.98 -18.23 -0.59
N PHE A 36 -5.83 -17.15 -1.37
CA PHE A 36 -6.64 -15.95 -1.22
C PHE A 36 -8.13 -16.21 -1.50
N THR A 37 -8.45 -17.02 -2.51
CA THR A 37 -9.83 -17.44 -2.79
C THR A 37 -10.42 -18.22 -1.61
N ARG A 38 -9.67 -19.16 -1.02
CA ARG A 38 -10.08 -19.89 0.19
C ARG A 38 -10.23 -18.97 1.39
N LEU A 39 -9.31 -18.00 1.58
CA LEU A 39 -9.37 -17.04 2.69
C LEU A 39 -10.68 -16.26 2.72
N ARG A 40 -11.28 -16.01 1.55
CA ARG A 40 -12.59 -15.33 1.38
C ARG A 40 -13.79 -16.26 1.57
N GLY A 41 -13.56 -17.58 1.66
CA GLY A 41 -14.60 -18.55 1.87
C GLY A 41 -15.19 -18.49 3.28
N ASN A 42 -16.35 -19.14 3.45
CA ASN A 42 -16.99 -19.26 4.74
C ASN A 42 -16.34 -20.39 5.56
N PHE A 43 -15.24 -20.07 6.24
CA PHE A 43 -14.51 -20.98 7.11
C PHE A 43 -14.50 -20.45 8.54
N PRO A 44 -14.39 -21.34 9.56
CA PRO A 44 -14.14 -20.96 10.94
C PRO A 44 -12.85 -20.10 11.07
N TYR A 45 -12.80 -19.31 12.12
CA TYR A 45 -11.68 -18.38 12.40
C TYR A 45 -10.32 -19.08 12.35
N GLU A 46 -10.19 -20.22 13.03
CA GLU A 46 -8.94 -20.98 13.13
C GLU A 46 -8.45 -21.40 11.73
N LYS A 47 -9.39 -21.82 10.87
CA LYS A 47 -9.05 -22.21 9.50
C LYS A 47 -8.62 -21.02 8.63
N LYS A 48 -9.22 -19.86 8.82
CA LYS A 48 -8.76 -18.62 8.16
C LYS A 48 -7.36 -18.24 8.60
N ILE A 49 -7.00 -18.40 9.88
CA ILE A 49 -5.65 -18.16 10.38
C ILE A 49 -4.64 -19.11 9.72
N GLU A 50 -4.90 -20.42 9.68
CA GLU A 50 -4.02 -21.39 9.01
C GLU A 50 -3.76 -21.02 7.52
N ILE A 51 -4.83 -20.65 6.81
CA ILE A 51 -4.73 -20.23 5.41
C ILE A 51 -3.87 -18.97 5.30
N ASN A 52 -4.10 -17.98 6.17
CA ASN A 52 -3.33 -16.75 6.20
C ASN A 52 -1.85 -16.98 6.55
N ASP A 53 -1.55 -17.90 7.45
CA ASP A 53 -0.16 -18.24 7.79
C ASP A 53 0.57 -18.91 6.61
N SER A 54 -0.15 -19.71 5.81
CA SER A 54 0.39 -20.23 4.54
C SER A 54 0.69 -19.10 3.55
N ILE A 55 -0.21 -18.11 3.41
CA ILE A 55 -0.01 -16.92 2.59
C ILE A 55 1.21 -16.14 3.07
N ARG A 56 1.32 -15.88 4.39
CA ARG A 56 2.46 -15.18 4.99
C ARG A 56 3.78 -15.86 4.68
N SER A 57 3.86 -17.18 4.85
CA SER A 57 5.07 -17.95 4.59
C SER A 57 5.55 -17.77 3.13
N ILE A 58 4.64 -17.84 2.16
CA ILE A 58 4.97 -17.65 0.74
C ILE A 58 5.42 -16.21 0.48
N ILE A 59 4.68 -15.22 0.99
CA ILE A 59 5.00 -13.81 0.78
C ILE A 59 6.32 -13.44 1.47
N ASP A 60 6.60 -13.97 2.66
CA ASP A 60 7.85 -13.74 3.38
C ASP A 60 9.04 -14.32 2.63
N SER A 61 8.93 -15.54 2.11
CA SER A 61 9.97 -16.15 1.26
C SER A 61 10.21 -15.33 -0.01
N TYR A 62 9.14 -14.90 -0.68
CA TYR A 62 9.23 -14.03 -1.85
C TYR A 62 9.87 -12.68 -1.51
N SER A 63 9.51 -12.08 -0.36
CA SER A 63 10.01 -10.76 0.06
C SER A 63 11.51 -10.73 0.34
N THR A 64 12.13 -11.89 0.57
CA THR A 64 13.58 -12.03 0.77
C THR A 64 14.32 -12.52 -0.47
N SER A 65 13.61 -12.78 -1.57
CA SER A 65 14.24 -13.25 -2.81
C SER A 65 14.93 -12.13 -3.59
N ASP A 66 15.97 -12.48 -4.36
CA ASP A 66 16.68 -11.52 -5.23
C ASP A 66 15.80 -10.97 -6.36
N THR A 67 14.69 -11.66 -6.68
CA THR A 67 13.77 -11.27 -7.74
C THR A 67 12.67 -10.34 -7.28
N VAL A 68 12.55 -10.03 -5.99
CA VAL A 68 11.42 -9.30 -5.39
C VAL A 68 11.10 -7.96 -6.08
N PHE A 69 12.11 -7.21 -6.52
CA PHE A 69 11.90 -5.93 -7.22
C PHE A 69 11.59 -6.08 -8.72
N ASN A 70 11.98 -7.19 -9.32
CA ASN A 70 11.86 -7.44 -10.77
C ASN A 70 10.65 -8.32 -11.11
N HIS A 71 10.03 -8.93 -10.12
CA HIS A 71 8.87 -9.81 -10.27
C HIS A 71 7.64 -9.22 -9.59
N ARG A 72 6.47 -9.52 -10.12
CA ARG A 72 5.16 -9.21 -9.55
C ARG A 72 4.24 -10.39 -9.77
N PHE A 73 3.56 -10.84 -8.72
CA PHE A 73 2.48 -11.82 -8.88
C PHE A 73 1.34 -11.23 -9.71
N THR A 74 0.92 -11.97 -10.72
CA THR A 74 -0.20 -11.59 -11.60
C THR A 74 -1.48 -12.31 -11.20
N ASN A 75 -2.63 -11.71 -11.53
CA ASN A 75 -3.96 -12.30 -11.33
C ASN A 75 -4.38 -12.58 -9.87
N ILE A 76 -3.70 -12.00 -8.87
CA ILE A 76 -4.08 -12.12 -7.47
C ILE A 76 -4.87 -10.87 -7.05
N ARG A 77 -6.19 -11.00 -6.91
CA ARG A 77 -7.11 -9.86 -6.68
C ARG A 77 -6.97 -9.20 -5.31
N PHE A 78 -6.51 -9.94 -4.30
CA PHE A 78 -6.54 -9.51 -2.89
C PHE A 78 -5.16 -9.23 -2.32
N LEU A 79 -4.17 -9.09 -3.19
CA LEU A 79 -2.79 -8.77 -2.84
C LEU A 79 -2.42 -7.42 -3.44
N GLY A 80 -2.22 -6.43 -2.60
CA GLY A 80 -1.62 -5.15 -2.99
C GLY A 80 -0.11 -5.33 -3.20
N GLN A 81 0.41 -4.87 -4.32
CA GLN A 81 1.83 -4.91 -4.64
C GLN A 81 2.19 -3.61 -5.36
N ILE A 82 2.98 -2.79 -4.73
CA ILE A 82 3.44 -1.52 -5.31
C ILE A 82 4.96 -1.40 -5.16
N THR A 83 5.57 -0.76 -6.13
CA THR A 83 7.01 -0.44 -6.12
C THR A 83 7.17 1.05 -6.36
N SER A 84 8.03 1.70 -5.59
CA SER A 84 8.30 3.12 -5.75
C SER A 84 8.94 3.42 -7.12
N PRO A 85 8.69 4.61 -7.70
CA PRO A 85 9.29 5.00 -8.98
C PRO A 85 10.83 4.94 -9.00
N ASP A 86 11.47 5.22 -7.87
CA ASP A 86 12.93 5.09 -7.69
C ASP A 86 13.40 3.63 -7.55
N SER A 87 12.45 2.68 -7.49
CA SER A 87 12.71 1.25 -7.32
C SER A 87 13.45 0.88 -6.04
N LEU A 88 13.42 1.72 -5.00
CA LEU A 88 14.10 1.47 -3.72
C LEU A 88 13.19 0.87 -2.66
N VAL A 89 11.87 1.03 -2.81
CA VAL A 89 10.87 0.51 -1.86
C VAL A 89 9.83 -0.31 -2.61
N LYS A 90 9.56 -1.51 -2.10
CA LYS A 90 8.42 -2.33 -2.52
C LYS A 90 7.53 -2.62 -1.32
N ILE A 91 6.23 -2.50 -1.51
CA ILE A 91 5.22 -2.75 -0.48
C ILE A 91 4.27 -3.83 -0.95
N ILE A 92 4.02 -4.82 -0.10
CA ILE A 92 3.07 -5.91 -0.33
C ILE A 92 2.09 -5.91 0.82
N THR A 93 0.79 -5.75 0.52
CA THR A 93 -0.26 -5.66 1.54
C THR A 93 -1.43 -6.59 1.24
N TRP A 94 -2.02 -7.13 2.31
CA TRP A 94 -3.27 -7.89 2.24
C TRP A 94 -4.02 -7.81 3.57
N ASN A 95 -5.27 -8.22 3.57
CA ASN A 95 -6.06 -8.29 4.78
C ASN A 95 -6.68 -9.67 4.99
N LEU A 96 -6.85 -10.02 6.24
CA LEU A 96 -7.65 -11.12 6.73
C LEU A 96 -8.95 -10.55 7.29
N PHE A 97 -10.03 -10.71 6.53
CA PHE A 97 -11.38 -10.39 7.00
C PHE A 97 -11.91 -11.54 7.85
N ILE A 98 -12.27 -11.28 9.08
CA ILE A 98 -12.80 -12.25 10.03
C ILE A 98 -14.33 -12.15 10.06
N ASN A 99 -14.81 -10.99 10.46
CA ASN A 99 -16.22 -10.60 10.47
C ASN A 99 -16.34 -9.08 10.37
N ASP A 100 -17.56 -8.55 10.42
CA ASP A 100 -17.79 -7.11 10.37
C ASP A 100 -17.16 -6.40 11.59
N GLY A 101 -16.35 -5.40 11.32
CA GLY A 101 -15.59 -4.68 12.33
C GLY A 101 -14.38 -5.43 12.89
N GLU A 102 -14.04 -6.61 12.34
CA GLU A 102 -12.88 -7.38 12.76
C GLU A 102 -12.06 -7.83 11.56
N SER A 103 -10.97 -7.12 11.30
CA SER A 103 -10.02 -7.40 10.25
C SER A 103 -8.59 -7.25 10.75
N SER A 104 -7.69 -8.07 10.23
CA SER A 104 -6.24 -7.90 10.41
C SER A 104 -5.61 -7.51 9.08
N TYR A 105 -4.68 -6.57 9.13
CA TYR A 105 -3.90 -6.12 7.99
C TYR A 105 -2.47 -6.62 8.11
N PHE A 106 -1.88 -6.98 7.00
CA PHE A 106 -0.50 -7.42 6.90
C PHE A 106 0.21 -6.62 5.82
N CYS A 107 1.45 -6.26 6.10
CA CYS A 107 2.27 -5.51 5.18
C CYS A 107 3.73 -5.94 5.28
N ASN A 108 4.32 -6.29 4.14
CA ASN A 108 5.75 -6.46 3.98
C ASN A 108 6.28 -5.24 3.23
N ILE A 109 7.22 -4.52 3.84
CA ILE A 109 7.94 -3.42 3.19
C ILE A 109 9.38 -3.86 2.98
N ILE A 110 9.80 -3.88 1.74
CA ILE A 110 11.15 -4.22 1.30
C ILE A 110 11.85 -2.92 0.89
N LYS A 111 12.97 -2.61 1.55
CA LYS A 111 13.79 -1.44 1.26
C LYS A 111 15.19 -1.85 0.84
N ARG A 112 15.74 -1.21 -0.18
CA ARG A 112 17.16 -1.29 -0.53
C ARG A 112 17.77 0.11 -0.58
N GLU A 113 19.08 0.21 -0.27
CA GLU A 113 19.78 1.50 -0.28
C GLU A 113 20.07 2.00 -1.71
N ASN A 114 20.31 1.06 -2.61
CA ASN A 114 20.47 1.31 -4.05
C ASN A 114 20.08 0.05 -4.83
N ILE A 115 20.01 0.15 -6.15
CA ILE A 115 19.56 -0.95 -7.03
C ILE A 115 20.41 -2.23 -6.89
N SER A 116 21.68 -2.08 -6.55
CA SER A 116 22.64 -3.21 -6.44
C SER A 116 22.87 -3.69 -5.01
N SER A 117 22.25 -3.07 -4.01
CA SER A 117 22.42 -3.47 -2.60
C SER A 117 21.43 -4.57 -2.21
N GLY A 118 21.77 -5.29 -1.14
CA GLY A 118 20.80 -6.15 -0.45
C GLY A 118 19.62 -5.33 0.09
N SER A 119 18.53 -6.01 0.40
CA SER A 119 17.31 -5.39 0.92
C SER A 119 17.07 -5.73 2.39
N SER A 120 16.43 -4.80 3.09
CA SER A 120 15.85 -5.00 4.43
C SER A 120 14.35 -5.27 4.30
N LEU A 121 13.83 -6.17 5.12
CA LEU A 121 12.42 -6.55 5.15
C LEU A 121 11.79 -6.16 6.49
N PHE A 122 10.74 -5.33 6.43
CA PHE A 122 9.91 -4.94 7.56
C PHE A 122 8.55 -5.62 7.45
N ARG A 123 8.17 -6.37 8.50
CA ARG A 123 6.88 -7.07 8.58
C ARG A 123 5.98 -6.37 9.57
N LEU A 124 4.81 -5.95 9.11
CA LEU A 124 3.83 -5.23 9.90
C LEU A 124 2.53 -6.02 10.00
N LYS A 125 1.89 -5.89 11.16
CA LYS A 125 0.54 -6.40 11.39
C LYS A 125 -0.26 -5.32 12.10
N GLY A 126 -1.37 -4.93 11.48
CA GLY A 126 -2.34 -4.00 12.04
C GLY A 126 -3.68 -4.68 12.29
N LYS A 127 -4.51 -4.07 13.13
CA LYS A 127 -5.89 -4.46 13.33
C LYS A 127 -6.81 -3.29 12.95
N TYR A 128 -7.94 -3.62 12.36
CA TYR A 128 -9.01 -2.65 12.22
C TYR A 128 -9.41 -2.12 13.61
N SER A 129 -9.67 -0.83 13.66
CA SER A 129 -10.24 -0.16 14.84
C SER A 129 -11.49 0.62 14.43
N THR A 130 -12.52 0.56 15.24
CA THR A 130 -13.73 1.40 15.08
C THR A 130 -13.42 2.88 15.26
N ASN A 131 -12.39 3.21 16.05
CA ASN A 131 -11.90 4.58 16.17
C ASN A 131 -11.21 5.01 14.88
N SER A 132 -11.37 6.27 14.51
CA SER A 132 -10.64 6.86 13.39
C SER A 132 -9.12 6.78 13.61
N ILE A 133 -8.37 6.66 12.52
CA ILE A 133 -6.91 6.70 12.56
C ILE A 133 -6.47 8.09 13.03
N ASN A 134 -5.64 8.14 14.07
CA ASN A 134 -5.19 9.41 14.63
C ASN A 134 -4.29 10.17 13.62
N LYS A 135 -4.70 11.39 13.29
CA LYS A 135 -4.03 12.24 12.29
C LYS A 135 -2.69 12.81 12.76
N GLU A 136 -2.45 12.83 14.08
CA GLU A 136 -1.26 13.44 14.69
C GLU A 136 -0.21 12.42 15.14
N THR A 137 -0.61 11.17 15.37
CA THR A 137 0.28 10.12 15.88
C THR A 137 1.29 9.70 14.81
N ILE A 138 2.56 9.59 15.20
CA ILE A 138 3.58 8.91 14.41
C ILE A 138 3.56 7.44 14.83
N TYR A 139 3.27 6.56 13.87
CA TYR A 139 3.25 5.12 14.10
C TYR A 139 4.58 4.48 13.71
N SER A 140 4.88 3.38 14.33
CA SER A 140 6.06 2.56 14.12
C SER A 140 5.70 1.16 13.60
N LEU A 141 6.67 0.29 13.53
CA LEU A 141 6.50 -1.11 13.16
C LEU A 141 5.56 -1.87 14.12
N SER A 142 5.56 -1.51 15.41
CA SER A 142 4.82 -2.23 16.46
C SER A 142 3.37 -1.80 16.63
N ASP A 143 3.03 -0.61 16.19
CA ASP A 143 1.72 0.02 16.41
C ASP A 143 1.03 0.50 15.12
N TRP A 144 1.47 -0.01 13.96
CA TRP A 144 0.90 0.32 12.67
C TRP A 144 -0.61 0.06 12.63
N TYR A 145 -1.39 1.07 12.19
CA TYR A 145 -2.85 1.07 12.22
C TYR A 145 -3.51 0.08 11.24
N GLY A 146 -2.81 -0.33 10.17
CA GLY A 146 -3.33 -1.25 9.15
C GLY A 146 -4.01 -0.52 7.98
N ALA A 147 -3.52 -0.78 6.77
CA ALA A 147 -4.11 -0.32 5.51
C ALA A 147 -3.63 -1.19 4.35
N LEU A 148 -4.36 -1.17 3.24
CA LEU A 148 -3.94 -1.71 1.95
C LEU A 148 -3.39 -0.56 1.12
N TYR A 149 -2.08 -0.52 0.93
CA TYR A 149 -1.44 0.52 0.12
C TYR A 149 -1.53 0.18 -1.37
N TYR A 150 -1.91 1.17 -2.19
CA TYR A 150 -2.11 0.98 -3.63
C TYR A 150 -1.29 1.93 -4.51
N ASP A 151 -0.68 2.99 -3.94
CA ASP A 151 0.26 3.86 -4.65
C ASP A 151 1.24 4.53 -3.67
N LEU A 152 2.44 4.89 -4.16
CA LEU A 152 3.45 5.63 -3.39
C LEU A 152 4.34 6.47 -4.31
N ARG A 153 4.79 7.64 -3.80
CA ARG A 153 5.72 8.53 -4.49
C ARG A 153 6.82 9.02 -3.55
N PRO A 154 8.10 8.99 -3.97
CA PRO A 154 9.19 9.59 -3.22
C PRO A 154 9.10 11.11 -3.27
N PHE A 155 9.45 11.75 -2.17
CA PHE A 155 9.66 13.20 -2.08
C PHE A 155 10.78 13.51 -1.08
N THR A 156 11.35 14.71 -1.17
CA THR A 156 12.42 15.14 -0.25
C THR A 156 11.87 16.07 0.81
N PHE A 157 12.09 15.72 2.07
CA PHE A 157 11.76 16.56 3.22
C PHE A 157 12.99 16.76 4.11
N ASN A 158 13.41 18.00 4.31
CA ASN A 158 14.60 18.36 5.10
C ASN A 158 15.85 17.52 4.72
N GLY A 159 16.09 17.34 3.41
CA GLY A 159 17.25 16.60 2.89
C GLY A 159 17.14 15.07 2.98
N SER A 160 16.03 14.53 3.50
CA SER A 160 15.78 13.09 3.59
C SER A 160 14.69 12.65 2.62
N VAL A 161 14.87 11.49 1.99
CA VAL A 161 13.83 10.88 1.15
C VAL A 161 12.73 10.30 2.05
N ARG A 162 11.50 10.64 1.73
CA ARG A 162 10.25 10.11 2.31
C ARG A 162 9.35 9.63 1.17
N TYR A 163 8.35 8.82 1.50
CA TYR A 163 7.40 8.29 0.52
C TYR A 163 5.99 8.67 0.94
N ALA A 164 5.31 9.45 0.12
CA ALA A 164 3.89 9.68 0.28
C ALA A 164 3.14 8.40 -0.14
N LEU A 165 2.25 7.90 0.72
CA LEU A 165 1.50 6.67 0.54
C LEU A 165 0.03 6.96 0.34
N LEU A 166 -0.62 6.25 -0.57
CA LEU A 166 -2.08 6.18 -0.66
C LEU A 166 -2.54 4.80 -0.23
N GLY A 167 -3.46 4.77 0.74
CA GLY A 167 -3.96 3.54 1.32
C GLY A 167 -5.48 3.53 1.46
N ILE A 168 -6.03 2.32 1.66
CA ILE A 168 -7.43 2.09 1.92
C ILE A 168 -7.58 1.11 3.09
N ASP A 169 -8.51 1.41 3.99
CA ASP A 169 -9.03 0.52 5.01
C ASP A 169 -10.54 0.39 4.76
N TYR A 170 -10.99 -0.82 4.48
CA TYR A 170 -12.41 -1.09 4.21
C TYR A 170 -13.29 -0.98 5.46
N GLY A 171 -12.67 -0.75 6.62
CA GLY A 171 -13.36 -0.44 7.86
C GLY A 171 -14.31 -1.55 8.29
N ASN A 172 -15.59 -1.24 8.26
CA ASN A 172 -16.70 -2.13 8.52
C ASN A 172 -17.77 -2.01 7.42
N SER A 173 -18.95 -2.60 7.62
CA SER A 173 -20.06 -2.54 6.64
C SER A 173 -20.63 -1.12 6.44
N PHE A 174 -20.28 -0.13 7.25
CA PHE A 174 -20.83 1.24 7.19
C PHE A 174 -19.83 2.26 6.66
N ILE A 175 -18.53 2.10 6.98
CA ILE A 175 -17.49 3.11 6.71
C ILE A 175 -16.31 2.49 5.98
N THR A 176 -15.88 3.15 4.93
CA THR A 176 -14.58 2.96 4.28
C THR A 176 -13.67 4.14 4.61
N ARG A 177 -12.39 3.89 4.79
CA ARG A 177 -11.37 4.92 5.00
C ARG A 177 -10.37 4.94 3.86
N LYS A 178 -10.00 6.13 3.40
CA LYS A 178 -8.79 6.34 2.61
C LYS A 178 -7.80 7.18 3.40
N VAL A 179 -6.53 6.94 3.17
CA VAL A 179 -5.46 7.60 3.90
C VAL A 179 -4.39 8.11 2.94
N ILE A 180 -3.92 9.34 3.18
CA ILE A 180 -2.64 9.83 2.68
C ILE A 180 -1.70 9.83 3.87
N ASP A 181 -0.62 9.08 3.78
CA ASP A 181 0.37 8.97 4.86
C ASP A 181 1.79 9.21 4.33
N VAL A 182 2.76 9.23 5.21
CA VAL A 182 4.18 9.32 4.86
C VAL A 182 4.94 8.19 5.51
N LEU A 183 5.63 7.42 4.68
CA LEU A 183 6.57 6.40 5.10
C LEU A 183 7.97 7.01 5.19
N GLY A 184 8.63 6.82 6.31
CA GLY A 184 10.02 7.18 6.55
C GLY A 184 10.84 6.01 7.06
N PHE A 185 12.16 6.08 6.85
CA PHE A 185 13.10 5.10 7.39
C PHE A 185 14.10 5.81 8.31
N GLU A 186 14.27 5.29 9.52
CA GLU A 186 15.16 5.82 10.55
C GLU A 186 16.23 4.79 10.86
N GLY A 187 17.46 5.06 10.43
CA GLY A 187 18.54 4.10 10.50
C GLY A 187 18.30 2.85 9.65
N LYS A 188 18.89 1.73 10.03
CA LYS A 188 18.79 0.48 9.25
C LYS A 188 17.52 -0.33 9.55
N GLU A 189 16.96 -0.21 10.73
CA GLU A 189 15.87 -1.05 11.22
C GLU A 189 14.61 -0.27 11.63
N GLY A 190 14.69 1.05 11.65
CA GLY A 190 13.57 1.91 12.00
C GLY A 190 12.64 2.18 10.80
N ILE A 191 11.33 2.10 11.03
CA ILE A 191 10.30 2.49 10.09
C ILE A 191 9.27 3.34 10.82
N VAL A 192 8.83 4.42 10.19
CA VAL A 192 7.84 5.33 10.75
C VAL A 192 6.78 5.68 9.72
N PHE A 193 5.56 5.85 10.21
CA PHE A 193 4.42 6.33 9.43
C PHE A 193 3.92 7.63 10.02
N GLY A 194 3.80 8.64 9.20
CA GLY A 194 3.39 9.99 9.56
C GLY A 194 4.56 10.98 9.53
N LEU A 195 4.26 12.17 9.07
CA LEU A 195 5.17 13.30 9.06
C LEU A 195 4.32 14.58 9.08
N LYS A 196 4.59 15.51 9.99
CA LYS A 196 3.88 16.80 10.05
C LYS A 196 4.18 17.65 8.81
N CYS A 197 3.55 17.30 7.69
CA CYS A 197 3.77 17.97 6.40
C CYS A 197 2.50 18.25 5.60
N PHE A 198 1.31 17.86 6.08
CA PHE A 198 0.03 18.15 5.42
C PHE A 198 -0.62 19.37 6.06
N THR A 199 -0.91 20.42 5.28
CA THR A 199 -1.50 21.65 5.82
C THR A 199 -2.66 22.17 4.99
N ASP A 200 -3.68 22.67 5.67
CA ASP A 200 -4.79 23.46 5.13
C ASP A 200 -4.54 24.98 5.17
N GLY A 201 -3.33 25.39 5.61
CA GLY A 201 -2.95 26.77 5.83
C GLY A 201 -3.19 27.28 7.26
N LYS A 202 -3.93 26.53 8.09
CA LYS A 202 -4.21 26.85 9.51
C LYS A 202 -3.57 25.84 10.44
N THR A 203 -3.70 24.55 10.10
CA THR A 203 -3.18 23.43 10.87
C THR A 203 -2.22 22.60 10.05
N THR A 204 -1.44 21.75 10.71
CA THR A 204 -0.54 20.80 10.05
C THR A 204 -0.71 19.44 10.70
N SER A 205 -1.01 18.42 9.90
CA SER A 205 -1.25 17.04 10.34
C SER A 205 -0.16 16.09 9.85
N SER A 206 -0.02 14.96 10.52
CA SER A 206 0.96 13.92 10.14
C SER A 206 0.44 13.01 9.03
N ARG A 207 -0.88 12.93 8.85
CA ARG A 207 -1.59 12.22 7.78
C ARG A 207 -2.96 12.81 7.53
N ILE A 208 -3.57 12.43 6.40
CA ILE A 208 -4.95 12.76 6.06
C ILE A 208 -5.77 11.47 6.07
N VAL A 209 -6.92 11.52 6.70
CA VAL A 209 -7.87 10.40 6.77
C VAL A 209 -9.22 10.87 6.25
N PHE A 210 -9.72 10.18 5.26
CA PHE A 210 -11.06 10.36 4.69
C PHE A 210 -11.93 9.20 5.17
N GLU A 211 -13.03 9.50 5.81
CA GLU A 211 -14.05 8.53 6.23
C GLU A 211 -15.34 8.79 5.47
N TYR A 212 -15.90 7.78 4.85
CA TYR A 212 -17.08 7.90 4.01
C TYR A 212 -17.89 6.61 3.99
N SER A 213 -19.11 6.66 3.46
CA SER A 213 -20.00 5.52 3.34
C SER A 213 -19.33 4.36 2.60
N SER A 214 -19.44 3.14 3.15
CA SER A 214 -18.96 1.92 2.49
C SER A 214 -19.66 1.64 1.15
N THR A 215 -20.82 2.26 0.89
CA THR A 215 -21.56 2.17 -0.36
C THR A 215 -21.14 3.22 -1.41
N ALA A 216 -20.37 4.24 -1.00
CA ALA A 216 -19.82 5.23 -1.89
C ALA A 216 -18.43 4.82 -2.41
N VAL A 217 -18.03 5.41 -3.54
CA VAL A 217 -16.68 5.24 -4.11
C VAL A 217 -16.04 6.61 -4.19
N MET A 218 -14.91 6.78 -3.51
CA MET A 218 -14.10 8.00 -3.52
C MET A 218 -12.85 7.79 -4.37
N SER A 219 -12.55 8.70 -5.28
CA SER A 219 -11.25 8.76 -5.96
C SER A 219 -10.20 9.41 -5.05
N LEU A 220 -9.01 8.82 -4.99
CA LEU A 220 -7.82 9.41 -4.38
C LEU A 220 -6.62 8.85 -5.14
N ARG A 221 -5.84 9.70 -5.81
CA ARG A 221 -4.73 9.28 -6.67
C ARG A 221 -3.64 10.34 -6.76
N PHE A 222 -2.44 9.90 -7.12
CA PHE A 222 -1.42 10.82 -7.63
C PHE A 222 -1.76 11.20 -9.07
N GLU A 223 -1.79 12.49 -9.36
CA GLU A 223 -1.85 13.04 -10.71
C GLU A 223 -0.44 13.35 -11.24
N ALA A 224 0.47 13.72 -10.33
CA ALA A 224 1.89 13.89 -10.56
C ALA A 224 2.64 13.51 -9.27
N ASP A 225 3.96 13.41 -9.31
CA ASP A 225 4.77 13.03 -8.13
C ASP A 225 4.58 14.01 -6.95
N ASP A 226 4.22 15.25 -7.25
CA ASP A 226 4.00 16.33 -6.29
C ASP A 226 2.53 16.78 -6.19
N LEU A 227 1.58 16.03 -6.78
CA LEU A 227 0.17 16.38 -6.82
C LEU A 227 -0.73 15.18 -6.55
N ILE A 228 -1.48 15.24 -5.45
CA ILE A 228 -2.52 14.27 -5.10
C ILE A 228 -3.87 14.92 -5.33
N ILE A 229 -4.76 14.26 -6.07
CA ILE A 229 -6.14 14.71 -6.33
C ILE A 229 -7.10 13.73 -5.69
N PHE A 230 -8.19 14.25 -5.14
CA PHE A 230 -9.23 13.45 -4.51
C PHE A 230 -10.60 14.09 -4.61
N ASP A 231 -11.65 13.27 -4.53
CA ASP A 231 -13.02 13.74 -4.48
C ASP A 231 -13.28 14.47 -3.16
N HIS A 232 -13.91 15.63 -3.22
CA HIS A 232 -14.43 16.28 -2.03
C HIS A 232 -15.56 15.44 -1.41
N LEU A 233 -15.52 15.28 -0.10
CA LEU A 233 -16.53 14.51 0.64
C LEU A 233 -17.50 15.44 1.36
N SER A 234 -18.78 15.27 1.11
CA SER A 234 -19.85 15.98 1.81
C SER A 234 -20.91 15.03 2.38
N PRO A 235 -21.65 15.43 3.42
CA PRO A 235 -22.77 14.63 3.90
C PRO A 235 -23.88 14.60 2.84
N PHE A 236 -24.58 13.47 2.72
CA PHE A 236 -25.72 13.32 1.80
C PHE A 236 -26.87 14.28 2.10
N SER A 237 -26.92 14.80 3.33
CA SER A 237 -27.89 15.80 3.79
C SER A 237 -27.28 16.62 4.94
N PRO A 238 -27.59 17.90 5.12
CA PRO A 238 -26.99 18.77 6.14
C PRO A 238 -27.18 18.29 7.58
N ASP A 239 -28.27 17.59 7.86
CA ASP A 239 -28.57 17.01 9.17
C ASP A 239 -27.72 15.79 9.52
N LEU A 240 -27.01 15.22 8.54
CA LEU A 240 -26.09 14.09 8.70
C LEU A 240 -24.62 14.54 8.85
N LYS A 241 -24.40 15.83 9.08
CA LYS A 241 -23.07 16.37 9.37
C LYS A 241 -22.43 15.62 10.53
N ASP A 242 -21.13 15.36 10.41
CA ASP A 242 -20.29 14.63 11.38
C ASP A 242 -20.61 13.12 11.51
N ASN A 243 -21.53 12.59 10.70
CA ASN A 243 -21.82 11.16 10.63
C ASN A 243 -21.28 10.57 9.32
N HIS A 244 -20.01 10.15 9.34
CA HIS A 244 -19.25 9.77 8.14
C HIS A 244 -19.79 8.56 7.37
N GLN A 245 -20.65 7.73 7.97
CA GLN A 245 -21.35 6.66 7.25
C GLN A 245 -22.32 7.17 6.16
N PHE A 246 -22.63 8.48 6.19
CA PHE A 246 -23.50 9.17 5.23
C PHE A 246 -22.74 10.23 4.41
N TYR A 247 -21.43 10.09 4.29
CA TYR A 247 -20.61 10.95 3.44
C TYR A 247 -20.31 10.27 2.12
N GLY A 248 -20.20 11.06 1.08
CA GLY A 248 -19.76 10.62 -0.25
C GLY A 248 -19.25 11.79 -1.08
N PRO A 249 -18.73 11.50 -2.28
CA PRO A 249 -18.32 12.53 -3.24
C PRO A 249 -19.47 13.43 -3.66
N ASP A 250 -19.24 14.74 -3.75
CA ASP A 250 -20.19 15.76 -4.23
C ASP A 250 -19.89 16.28 -5.64
N PHE A 251 -19.02 15.56 -6.39
CA PHE A 251 -18.55 15.86 -7.73
C PHE A 251 -17.61 17.06 -7.85
N SER A 252 -17.17 17.66 -6.75
CA SER A 252 -16.05 18.58 -6.73
C SER A 252 -14.74 17.84 -6.35
N PHE A 253 -13.61 18.48 -6.59
CA PHE A 253 -12.30 17.89 -6.37
C PHE A 253 -11.43 18.82 -5.54
N ASP A 254 -10.67 18.21 -4.65
CA ASP A 254 -9.62 18.87 -3.90
C ASP A 254 -8.25 18.27 -4.26
N SER A 255 -7.19 18.93 -3.85
CA SER A 255 -5.83 18.42 -4.03
C SER A 255 -4.91 18.76 -2.88
N TYR A 256 -3.88 17.92 -2.73
CA TYR A 256 -2.67 18.29 -2.00
C TYR A 256 -1.53 18.47 -3.01
N LYS A 257 -0.93 19.67 -3.05
CA LYS A 257 0.26 19.99 -3.84
C LYS A 257 1.47 20.11 -2.93
N PHE A 258 2.56 19.42 -3.27
CA PHE A 258 3.82 19.54 -2.54
C PHE A 258 4.56 20.82 -2.95
N GLU A 259 4.64 21.77 -2.04
CA GLU A 259 5.25 23.07 -2.28
C GLU A 259 6.01 23.52 -1.02
N LYS A 260 7.28 23.91 -1.18
CA LYS A 260 8.13 24.44 -0.08
C LYS A 260 8.18 23.52 1.14
N GLY A 261 8.31 22.22 0.90
CA GLY A 261 8.43 21.21 1.96
C GLY A 261 7.10 20.77 2.61
N LEU A 262 5.95 21.24 2.14
CA LEU A 262 4.64 20.89 2.69
C LEU A 262 3.66 20.46 1.59
N TRP A 263 2.83 19.49 1.89
CA TRP A 263 1.64 19.16 1.12
C TRP A 263 0.52 20.14 1.47
N ARG A 264 0.19 21.04 0.55
CA ARG A 264 -0.80 22.13 0.77
C ARG A 264 -2.13 21.77 0.15
N LEU A 265 -3.20 21.86 0.95
CA LEU A 265 -4.56 21.70 0.49
C LEU A 265 -4.94 22.84 -0.47
N LYS A 266 -5.56 22.48 -1.59
CA LYS A 266 -6.23 23.39 -2.53
C LYS A 266 -7.61 22.80 -2.78
N SER A 267 -8.64 23.53 -2.38
CA SER A 267 -10.03 23.11 -2.56
C SER A 267 -10.58 23.62 -3.89
N ASP A 268 -11.64 22.97 -4.38
CA ASP A 268 -12.39 23.33 -5.60
C ASP A 268 -11.50 23.49 -6.84
N ILE A 269 -10.66 22.48 -7.09
CA ILE A 269 -9.81 22.48 -8.28
C ILE A 269 -10.61 22.08 -9.53
N ASP A 270 -10.38 22.80 -10.64
CA ASP A 270 -10.91 22.42 -11.95
C ASP A 270 -10.03 21.34 -12.58
N ILE A 271 -10.53 20.11 -12.68
CA ILE A 271 -9.87 19.02 -13.39
C ILE A 271 -10.31 19.10 -14.86
N LYS A 272 -9.49 19.73 -15.69
CA LYS A 272 -9.69 19.66 -17.14
C LYS A 272 -9.57 18.19 -17.57
N ASN A 273 -10.65 17.66 -18.14
CA ASN A 273 -10.60 16.36 -18.83
C ASN A 273 -9.52 16.43 -19.90
N ARG A 274 -8.40 15.75 -19.68
CA ARG A 274 -7.33 15.58 -20.66
C ARG A 274 -7.56 14.29 -21.44
#